data_086299c13e6068d46a7514378bce17ac
#
_entry.id   086299c13e6068d46a7514378bce17ac
#
_cell.length_a   1.000
_cell.length_b   1.000
_cell.length_c   1.000
_cell.angle_alpha   90.00
_cell.angle_beta   90.00
_cell.angle_gamma   90.00
#
_symmetry.space_group_name_H-M   'P 1'
#
loop_
_entity.id
_entity.type
_entity.pdbx_description
1 polymer ?
#
loop_
_entity_poly.entity_id
_entity_poly.type
_entity_poly.pdbx_seq_one_letter_code
_entity_poly.pdbx_strand_id
1 'polypeptide(L)'
;FLNVSVDKSKTGNIPTIFSDGVALKLLQGFIHEKARILDLGCGDGSLLATLKQQKQIQGIGIEKDEKSILSCIHKDVPVLQKDLDKGLNDIAENSFDLAILNRTLQEMRDPLGLLQEILRVAKYVAITFPNFGNWSIRTALLFRGRMPKSKELPYEWYNTPNIHLFTLRDFTRLCEKQGLKVEKMAFENNGSFSKILTGVGLKNLGAERVLAIISKKES
;
A
#
# COMPACT_ATOMS: atom_id res chain seq x y z
N PHE A 1 -18.61 -23.45 -5.92
CA PHE A 1 -17.73 -22.35 -5.51
C PHE A 1 -16.68 -22.93 -4.57
N LEU A 2 -15.48 -23.21 -5.11
CA LEU A 2 -14.33 -23.68 -4.35
C LEU A 2 -13.70 -22.49 -3.63
N ASN A 3 -13.75 -22.50 -2.29
CA ASN A 3 -12.97 -21.60 -1.46
C ASN A 3 -11.48 -22.02 -1.59
N VAL A 4 -10.77 -21.43 -2.55
CA VAL A 4 -9.32 -21.58 -2.62
C VAL A 4 -8.73 -20.58 -1.64
N SER A 5 -8.41 -21.05 -0.44
CA SER A 5 -7.57 -20.28 0.48
C SER A 5 -6.16 -20.19 -0.13
N VAL A 6 -5.76 -18.99 -0.53
CA VAL A 6 -4.40 -18.73 -1.02
C VAL A 6 -3.44 -18.93 0.16
N ASP A 7 -2.62 -19.97 0.09
CA ASP A 7 -1.58 -20.25 1.08
C ASP A 7 -0.47 -19.19 0.97
N LYS A 8 -0.53 -18.17 1.82
CA LYS A 8 0.49 -17.12 1.95
C LYS A 8 1.84 -17.65 2.50
N SER A 9 1.90 -18.89 2.99
CA SER A 9 3.12 -19.46 3.59
C SER A 9 4.22 -19.79 2.58
N LYS A 10 3.93 -19.84 1.28
CA LYS A 10 4.89 -20.08 0.20
C LYS A 10 5.50 -18.82 -0.40
N THR A 11 5.18 -17.65 0.12
CA THR A 11 5.82 -16.40 -0.29
C THR A 11 7.15 -16.28 0.45
N GLY A 12 8.23 -16.75 -0.17
CA GLY A 12 9.58 -16.39 0.25
C GLY A 12 9.65 -14.88 0.41
N ASN A 13 10.37 -14.37 1.42
CA ASN A 13 10.59 -12.98 1.81
C ASN A 13 10.32 -11.99 0.67
N ILE A 14 9.06 -11.54 0.53
CA ILE A 14 8.75 -10.40 -0.32
C ILE A 14 9.30 -9.20 0.45
N PRO A 15 10.31 -8.49 -0.08
CA PRO A 15 10.88 -7.37 0.64
C PRO A 15 9.74 -6.41 0.98
N THR A 16 9.56 -6.15 2.26
CA THR A 16 8.60 -5.14 2.72
C THR A 16 8.98 -3.84 2.02
N ILE A 17 8.04 -3.19 1.34
CA ILE A 17 8.25 -1.98 0.52
C ILE A 17 9.03 -0.89 1.28
N PHE A 18 8.94 -0.92 2.59
CA PHE A 18 9.54 0.07 3.45
C PHE A 18 10.90 -0.35 4.02
N SER A 19 11.49 -1.48 3.59
CA SER A 19 12.70 -1.96 4.24
C SER A 19 13.93 -1.06 4.06
N ASP A 20 14.11 -0.35 2.93
CA ASP A 20 15.28 0.57 2.73
C ASP A 20 15.11 1.59 1.58
N GLY A 21 13.87 1.83 1.11
CA GLY A 21 13.63 2.59 -0.12
C GLY A 21 13.29 4.07 0.07
N VAL A 22 13.16 4.76 -1.06
CA VAL A 22 12.69 6.16 -1.14
C VAL A 22 11.32 6.34 -0.48
N ALA A 23 10.45 5.32 -0.58
CA ALA A 23 9.12 5.34 0.03
C ALA A 23 9.19 5.41 1.56
N LEU A 24 10.06 4.61 2.20
CA LEU A 24 10.23 4.67 3.65
C LEU A 24 10.75 6.05 4.09
N LYS A 25 11.76 6.60 3.41
CA LYS A 25 12.31 7.92 3.72
C LYS A 25 11.25 9.01 3.59
N LEU A 26 10.42 8.95 2.53
CA LEU A 26 9.33 9.92 2.35
C LEU A 26 8.30 9.79 3.47
N LEU A 27 7.91 8.57 3.83
CA LEU A 27 6.97 8.30 4.91
C LEU A 27 7.52 8.80 6.26
N GLN A 28 8.77 8.47 6.58
CA GLN A 28 9.45 8.94 7.79
C GLN A 28 9.57 10.47 7.86
N GLY A 29 9.87 11.12 6.74
CA GLY A 29 9.93 12.59 6.65
C GLY A 29 8.55 13.26 6.74
N PHE A 30 7.46 12.52 6.50
CA PHE A 30 6.10 13.01 6.61
C PHE A 30 5.52 12.83 8.02
N ILE A 31 5.89 11.74 8.71
CA ILE A 31 5.41 11.39 10.04
C ILE A 31 6.13 12.28 11.09
N HIS A 32 5.33 12.99 11.90
CA HIS A 32 5.84 13.70 13.07
C HIS A 32 6.01 12.75 14.28
N GLU A 33 6.78 13.16 15.27
CA GLU A 33 6.93 12.39 16.51
C GLU A 33 5.59 12.22 17.23
N LYS A 34 5.41 11.04 17.85
CA LYS A 34 4.19 10.67 18.58
C LYS A 34 2.91 10.65 17.74
N ALA A 35 3.02 10.67 16.40
CA ALA A 35 1.87 10.55 15.51
C ALA A 35 1.07 9.28 15.79
N ARG A 36 -0.26 9.38 15.69
CA ARG A 36 -1.19 8.23 15.79
C ARG A 36 -1.31 7.62 14.40
N ILE A 37 -0.89 6.37 14.26
CA ILE A 37 -0.82 5.68 12.97
C ILE A 37 -1.69 4.43 12.98
N LEU A 38 -2.51 4.27 11.94
CA LEU A 38 -3.29 3.07 11.66
C LEU A 38 -2.70 2.36 10.44
N ASP A 39 -2.20 1.13 10.61
CA ASP A 39 -1.67 0.33 9.50
C ASP A 39 -2.69 -0.75 9.10
N LEU A 40 -3.24 -0.63 7.91
CA LEU A 40 -4.35 -1.42 7.38
C LEU A 40 -3.81 -2.57 6.51
N GLY A 41 -3.94 -3.81 7.02
CA GLY A 41 -3.25 -4.98 6.49
C GLY A 41 -1.78 -4.96 6.88
N CYS A 42 -1.52 -4.78 8.18
CA CYS A 42 -0.16 -4.55 8.70
C CYS A 42 0.79 -5.75 8.57
N GLY A 43 0.26 -6.93 8.16
CA GLY A 43 1.05 -8.14 8.03
C GLY A 43 1.74 -8.50 9.34
N ASP A 44 3.04 -8.73 9.29
CA ASP A 44 3.85 -9.11 10.45
C ASP A 44 4.21 -7.95 11.41
N GLY A 45 3.68 -6.75 11.18
CA GLY A 45 3.91 -5.56 12.00
C GLY A 45 5.29 -4.90 11.88
N SER A 46 6.15 -5.36 10.97
CA SER A 46 7.54 -4.86 10.84
C SER A 46 7.61 -3.36 10.56
N LEU A 47 6.67 -2.81 9.78
CA LEU A 47 6.62 -1.37 9.48
C LEU A 47 6.36 -0.56 10.76
N LEU A 48 5.30 -0.92 11.51
CA LEU A 48 4.95 -0.23 12.75
C LEU A 48 6.05 -0.33 13.80
N ALA A 49 6.67 -1.52 13.95
CA ALA A 49 7.80 -1.71 14.85
C ALA A 49 8.96 -0.77 14.51
N THR A 50 9.30 -0.66 13.22
CA THR A 50 10.36 0.24 12.74
C THR A 50 10.03 1.71 13.02
N LEU A 51 8.81 2.14 12.72
CA LEU A 51 8.37 3.52 12.95
C LEU A 51 8.31 3.85 14.45
N LYS A 52 7.88 2.89 15.29
CA LYS A 52 7.85 3.04 16.77
C LYS A 52 9.25 3.31 17.32
N GLN A 53 10.26 2.57 16.85
CA GLN A 53 11.65 2.76 17.28
C GLN A 53 12.22 4.12 16.82
N GLN A 54 11.87 4.59 15.64
CA GLN A 54 12.48 5.78 15.02
C GLN A 54 11.78 7.09 15.37
N LYS A 55 10.47 7.06 15.59
CA LYS A 55 9.61 8.26 15.73
C LYS A 55 8.72 8.24 16.98
N GLN A 56 8.83 7.21 17.83
CA GLN A 56 7.99 7.06 19.02
C GLN A 56 6.49 7.16 18.72
N ILE A 57 6.04 6.65 17.58
CA ILE A 57 4.65 6.70 17.15
C ILE A 57 3.73 5.91 18.09
N GLN A 58 2.43 6.26 18.07
CA GLN A 58 1.35 5.45 18.62
C GLN A 58 0.70 4.69 17.47
N GLY A 59 1.19 3.47 17.19
CA GLY A 59 0.74 2.68 16.05
C GLY A 59 -0.15 1.53 16.44
N ILE A 60 -1.23 1.31 15.66
CA ILE A 60 -2.11 0.14 15.75
C ILE A 60 -2.20 -0.49 14.36
N GLY A 61 -2.04 -1.81 14.28
CA GLY A 61 -2.25 -2.58 13.06
C GLY A 61 -3.67 -3.14 12.97
N ILE A 62 -4.19 -3.32 11.77
CA ILE A 62 -5.35 -4.17 11.47
C ILE A 62 -4.87 -5.29 10.58
N GLU A 63 -5.14 -6.54 10.98
CA GLU A 63 -4.77 -7.73 10.21
C GLU A 63 -5.81 -8.83 10.42
N LYS A 64 -6.03 -9.67 9.40
CA LYS A 64 -6.96 -10.80 9.49
C LYS A 64 -6.27 -12.16 9.68
N ASP A 65 -5.02 -12.29 9.26
CA ASP A 65 -4.26 -13.53 9.32
C ASP A 65 -3.67 -13.76 10.71
N GLU A 66 -4.06 -14.86 11.35
CA GLU A 66 -3.65 -15.19 12.72
C GLU A 66 -2.13 -15.31 12.88
N LYS A 67 -1.41 -15.86 11.89
CA LYS A 67 0.06 -16.01 11.96
C LYS A 67 0.75 -14.64 11.94
N SER A 68 0.23 -13.73 11.13
CA SER A 68 0.71 -12.36 11.04
C SER A 68 0.45 -11.61 12.35
N ILE A 69 -0.73 -11.80 12.95
CA ILE A 69 -1.08 -11.23 14.25
C ILE A 69 -0.14 -11.72 15.35
N LEU A 70 0.16 -13.01 15.42
CA LEU A 70 1.15 -13.55 16.36
C LEU A 70 2.53 -12.90 16.16
N SER A 71 2.94 -12.66 14.92
CA SER A 71 4.19 -11.96 14.62
C SER A 71 4.19 -10.51 15.11
N CYS A 72 3.05 -9.79 15.01
CA CYS A 72 2.88 -8.45 15.57
C CYS A 72 3.05 -8.46 17.10
N ILE A 73 2.41 -9.42 17.78
CA ILE A 73 2.49 -9.56 19.25
C ILE A 73 3.95 -9.80 19.66
N HIS A 74 4.68 -10.67 18.99
CA HIS A 74 6.10 -10.91 19.25
C HIS A 74 6.99 -9.66 19.06
N LYS A 75 6.56 -8.71 18.24
CA LYS A 75 7.26 -7.43 18.00
C LYS A 75 6.75 -6.28 18.88
N ASP A 76 5.88 -6.57 19.85
CA ASP A 76 5.24 -5.55 20.69
C ASP A 76 4.50 -4.47 19.87
N VAL A 77 3.81 -4.89 18.81
CA VAL A 77 2.97 -4.06 17.97
C VAL A 77 1.50 -4.33 18.30
N PRO A 78 0.75 -3.34 18.80
CA PRO A 78 -0.69 -3.46 18.98
C PRO A 78 -1.39 -3.79 17.66
N VAL A 79 -2.26 -4.79 17.65
CA VAL A 79 -2.97 -5.23 16.45
C VAL A 79 -4.41 -5.64 16.77
N LEU A 80 -5.34 -5.25 15.90
CA LEU A 80 -6.73 -5.67 15.93
C LEU A 80 -6.96 -6.74 14.86
N GLN A 81 -7.55 -7.87 15.25
CA GLN A 81 -7.96 -8.88 14.30
C GLN A 81 -9.26 -8.45 13.61
N LYS A 82 -9.16 -8.03 12.35
CA LYS A 82 -10.31 -7.53 11.60
C LYS A 82 -10.13 -7.72 10.10
N ASP A 83 -11.24 -8.01 9.42
CA ASP A 83 -11.31 -8.01 7.97
C ASP A 83 -11.69 -6.61 7.46
N LEU A 84 -10.82 -5.99 6.67
CA LEU A 84 -11.00 -4.65 6.13
C LEU A 84 -12.21 -4.54 5.19
N ASP A 85 -12.63 -5.63 4.54
CA ASP A 85 -13.84 -5.66 3.72
C ASP A 85 -15.13 -5.45 4.55
N LYS A 86 -15.05 -5.51 5.89
CA LYS A 86 -16.17 -5.19 6.81
C LYS A 86 -16.22 -3.72 7.24
N GLY A 87 -15.31 -2.90 6.72
CA GLY A 87 -15.25 -1.46 7.02
C GLY A 87 -14.62 -1.12 8.37
N LEU A 88 -14.62 0.17 8.71
CA LEU A 88 -13.99 0.76 9.91
C LEU A 88 -15.02 1.47 10.82
N ASN A 89 -16.28 1.08 10.78
CA ASN A 89 -17.40 1.76 11.48
C ASN A 89 -17.22 1.86 12.99
N ASP A 90 -16.46 0.95 13.60
CA ASP A 90 -16.13 0.91 15.03
C ASP A 90 -14.98 1.86 15.42
N ILE A 91 -14.35 2.52 14.46
CA ILE A 91 -13.29 3.50 14.69
C ILE A 91 -13.86 4.91 14.58
N ALA A 92 -13.62 5.73 15.61
CA ALA A 92 -14.09 7.10 15.64
C ALA A 92 -13.42 7.98 14.56
N GLU A 93 -14.12 9.05 14.16
CA GLU A 93 -13.57 10.00 13.19
C GLU A 93 -12.34 10.71 13.73
N ASN A 94 -11.39 11.03 12.82
CA ASN A 94 -10.16 11.77 13.14
C ASN A 94 -9.32 11.14 14.28
N SER A 95 -9.42 9.81 14.45
CA SER A 95 -8.68 9.10 15.49
C SER A 95 -7.20 8.98 15.20
N PHE A 96 -6.81 9.09 13.92
CA PHE A 96 -5.44 8.91 13.47
C PHE A 96 -4.94 10.11 12.65
N ASP A 97 -3.64 10.37 12.78
CA ASP A 97 -2.98 11.40 11.98
C ASP A 97 -2.63 10.88 10.58
N LEU A 98 -2.32 9.57 10.49
CA LEU A 98 -2.00 8.90 9.24
C LEU A 98 -2.52 7.46 9.24
N ALA A 99 -3.19 7.06 8.18
CA ALA A 99 -3.46 5.66 7.86
C ALA A 99 -2.49 5.18 6.77
N ILE A 100 -2.08 3.92 6.83
CA ILE A 100 -1.18 3.30 5.85
C ILE A 100 -1.88 2.11 5.21
N LEU A 101 -1.87 2.05 3.88
CA LEU A 101 -2.26 0.89 3.09
C LEU A 101 -1.04 0.42 2.28
N ASN A 102 -0.34 -0.56 2.82
CA ASN A 102 0.83 -1.09 2.16
C ASN A 102 0.47 -2.26 1.25
N ARG A 103 0.25 -2.00 -0.04
CA ARG A 103 -0.17 -3.00 -1.05
C ARG A 103 -1.52 -3.65 -0.73
N THR A 104 -2.38 -2.95 0.00
CA THR A 104 -3.66 -3.48 0.47
C THR A 104 -4.82 -3.05 -0.43
N LEU A 105 -4.79 -1.83 -0.98
CA LEU A 105 -5.92 -1.25 -1.72
C LEU A 105 -6.35 -2.10 -2.92
N GLN A 106 -5.41 -2.68 -3.66
CA GLN A 106 -5.71 -3.51 -4.85
C GLN A 106 -6.26 -4.90 -4.51
N GLU A 107 -6.24 -5.30 -3.25
CA GLU A 107 -6.77 -6.58 -2.76
C GLU A 107 -8.20 -6.46 -2.20
N MET A 108 -8.71 -5.23 -2.04
CA MET A 108 -10.04 -4.97 -1.45
C MET A 108 -11.16 -5.15 -2.46
N ARG A 109 -12.31 -5.65 -2.01
CA ARG A 109 -13.50 -5.79 -2.85
C ARG A 109 -14.12 -4.45 -3.23
N ASP A 110 -14.18 -3.53 -2.26
CA ASP A 110 -14.63 -2.15 -2.45
C ASP A 110 -13.54 -1.16 -2.03
N PRO A 111 -12.56 -0.86 -2.91
CA PRO A 111 -11.49 0.06 -2.60
C PRO A 111 -11.96 1.50 -2.41
N LEU A 112 -13.07 1.91 -3.04
CA LEU A 112 -13.61 3.26 -2.88
C LEU A 112 -14.29 3.46 -1.53
N GLY A 113 -15.15 2.53 -1.13
CA GLY A 113 -15.81 2.56 0.17
C GLY A 113 -14.77 2.51 1.30
N LEU A 114 -13.78 1.63 1.19
CA LEU A 114 -12.69 1.59 2.16
C LEU A 114 -11.92 2.92 2.22
N LEU A 115 -11.60 3.53 1.08
CA LEU A 115 -10.87 4.80 1.04
C LEU A 115 -11.65 5.94 1.71
N GLN A 116 -12.97 6.00 1.53
CA GLN A 116 -13.84 6.97 2.19
C GLN A 116 -13.85 6.77 3.71
N GLU A 117 -13.95 5.53 4.18
CA GLU A 117 -13.87 5.18 5.60
C GLU A 117 -12.50 5.55 6.21
N ILE A 118 -11.41 5.28 5.50
CA ILE A 118 -10.07 5.65 5.95
C ILE A 118 -9.93 7.16 6.08
N LEU A 119 -10.42 7.92 5.10
CA LEU A 119 -10.40 9.39 5.13
C LEU A 119 -11.37 9.98 6.17
N ARG A 120 -12.27 9.19 6.74
CA ARG A 120 -13.08 9.57 7.90
C ARG A 120 -12.27 9.42 9.20
N VAL A 121 -11.53 8.35 9.34
CA VAL A 121 -10.80 8.00 10.58
C VAL A 121 -9.40 8.61 10.66
N ALA A 122 -8.78 8.97 9.53
CA ALA A 122 -7.42 9.51 9.47
C ALA A 122 -7.34 10.79 8.62
N LYS A 123 -6.49 11.74 9.05
CA LYS A 123 -6.24 13.00 8.33
C LYS A 123 -5.53 12.78 7.01
N TYR A 124 -4.53 11.91 6.99
CA TYR A 124 -3.74 11.55 5.81
C TYR A 124 -3.78 10.06 5.56
N VAL A 125 -3.63 9.67 4.30
CA VAL A 125 -3.56 8.27 3.89
C VAL A 125 -2.33 8.04 3.02
N ALA A 126 -1.44 7.16 3.44
CA ALA A 126 -0.29 6.70 2.67
C ALA A 126 -0.64 5.37 1.99
N ILE A 127 -0.63 5.36 0.66
CA ILE A 127 -1.01 4.20 -0.14
C ILE A 127 0.17 3.76 -0.98
N THR A 128 0.53 2.48 -0.92
CA THR A 128 1.50 1.90 -1.83
C THR A 128 0.84 0.91 -2.76
N PHE A 129 1.24 0.92 -4.02
CA PHE A 129 0.73 0.01 -5.03
C PHE A 129 1.74 -0.25 -6.15
N PRO A 130 1.68 -1.45 -6.79
CA PRO A 130 2.41 -1.73 -8.02
C PRO A 130 1.78 -0.96 -9.18
N ASN A 131 2.59 -0.34 -10.02
CA ASN A 131 2.10 0.43 -11.16
C ASN A 131 2.02 -0.45 -12.42
N PHE A 132 0.82 -0.86 -12.79
CA PHE A 132 0.57 -1.61 -14.03
C PHE A 132 0.87 -0.81 -15.31
N GLY A 133 1.07 0.50 -15.21
CA GLY A 133 1.50 1.36 -16.30
C GLY A 133 2.99 1.29 -16.64
N ASN A 134 3.80 0.52 -15.90
CA ASN A 134 5.23 0.38 -16.11
C ASN A 134 5.56 -0.19 -17.49
N TRP A 135 6.65 0.29 -18.10
CA TRP A 135 7.07 -0.09 -19.43
C TRP A 135 7.30 -1.60 -19.59
N SER A 136 7.85 -2.27 -18.56
CA SER A 136 8.15 -3.71 -18.62
C SER A 136 6.87 -4.56 -18.67
N ILE A 137 5.82 -4.13 -17.96
CA ILE A 137 4.50 -4.76 -18.00
C ILE A 137 3.89 -4.59 -19.38
N ARG A 138 3.92 -3.36 -19.93
CA ARG A 138 3.37 -3.05 -21.25
C ARG A 138 4.05 -3.84 -22.37
N THR A 139 5.38 -3.91 -22.35
CA THR A 139 6.14 -4.67 -23.36
C THR A 139 5.91 -6.18 -23.22
N ALA A 140 5.81 -6.70 -21.99
CA ALA A 140 5.48 -8.10 -21.78
C ALA A 140 4.10 -8.47 -22.35
N LEU A 141 3.09 -7.63 -22.10
CA LEU A 141 1.74 -7.83 -22.67
C LEU A 141 1.76 -7.70 -24.18
N LEU A 142 2.42 -6.68 -24.74
CA LEU A 142 2.47 -6.42 -26.17
C LEU A 142 3.17 -7.55 -26.95
N PHE A 143 4.34 -7.99 -26.48
CA PHE A 143 5.17 -8.94 -27.24
C PHE A 143 4.96 -10.40 -26.85
N ARG A 144 4.54 -10.69 -25.63
CA ARG A 144 4.35 -12.07 -25.14
C ARG A 144 2.89 -12.49 -25.05
N GLY A 145 1.95 -11.55 -25.02
CA GLY A 145 0.51 -11.82 -24.87
C GLY A 145 0.16 -12.54 -23.55
N ARG A 146 1.00 -12.40 -22.51
CA ARG A 146 0.81 -13.06 -21.20
C ARG A 146 0.91 -12.06 -20.06
N MET A 147 0.16 -12.31 -18.98
CA MET A 147 0.29 -11.53 -17.75
C MET A 147 1.72 -11.58 -17.24
N PRO A 148 2.35 -10.41 -17.02
CA PRO A 148 3.74 -10.35 -16.59
C PRO A 148 3.88 -10.80 -15.14
N LYS A 149 4.99 -11.52 -14.88
CA LYS A 149 5.46 -11.80 -13.52
C LYS A 149 6.69 -10.94 -13.22
N SER A 150 6.73 -10.33 -12.06
CA SER A 150 7.84 -9.51 -11.61
C SER A 150 8.00 -9.63 -10.08
N LYS A 151 9.01 -8.97 -9.51
CA LYS A 151 9.13 -8.87 -8.04
C LYS A 151 7.89 -8.22 -7.40
N GLU A 152 7.25 -7.28 -8.11
CA GLU A 152 6.05 -6.58 -7.65
C GLU A 152 4.77 -7.39 -7.86
N LEU A 153 4.77 -8.28 -8.84
CA LEU A 153 3.66 -9.11 -9.24
C LEU A 153 4.12 -10.57 -9.32
N PRO A 154 4.43 -11.21 -8.17
CA PRO A 154 5.06 -12.54 -8.15
C PRO A 154 4.10 -13.69 -8.44
N TYR A 155 2.80 -13.42 -8.42
CA TYR A 155 1.75 -14.42 -8.54
C TYR A 155 1.40 -14.74 -9.99
N GLU A 156 0.82 -15.92 -10.22
CA GLU A 156 0.10 -16.21 -11.46
C GLU A 156 -1.24 -15.47 -11.49
N TRP A 157 -1.80 -15.27 -12.68
CA TRP A 157 -3.08 -14.58 -12.84
C TRP A 157 -4.25 -15.25 -12.09
N TYR A 158 -4.18 -16.56 -11.84
CA TYR A 158 -5.24 -17.33 -11.18
C TYR A 158 -5.10 -17.46 -9.65
N ASN A 159 -3.96 -17.09 -9.07
CA ASN A 159 -3.73 -17.17 -7.62
C ASN A 159 -3.24 -15.85 -7.00
N THR A 160 -3.36 -14.75 -7.74
CA THR A 160 -2.99 -13.43 -7.24
C THR A 160 -4.03 -12.91 -6.23
N PRO A 161 -3.60 -12.29 -5.12
CA PRO A 161 -4.51 -11.57 -4.24
C PRO A 161 -4.96 -10.22 -4.85
N ASN A 162 -4.29 -9.72 -5.89
CA ASN A 162 -4.62 -8.46 -6.52
C ASN A 162 -5.90 -8.60 -7.35
N ILE A 163 -6.99 -8.04 -6.88
CA ILE A 163 -8.29 -8.03 -7.58
C ILE A 163 -8.32 -6.87 -8.58
N HIS A 164 -7.74 -5.73 -8.22
CA HIS A 164 -7.73 -4.53 -9.03
C HIS A 164 -6.34 -4.22 -9.57
N LEU A 165 -6.25 -4.12 -10.88
CA LEU A 165 -5.03 -3.77 -11.60
C LEU A 165 -5.18 -2.36 -12.14
N PHE A 166 -4.38 -1.41 -11.64
CA PHE A 166 -4.45 -0.02 -12.04
C PHE A 166 -3.07 0.61 -12.21
N THR A 167 -3.04 1.73 -12.91
CA THR A 167 -1.82 2.48 -13.19
C THR A 167 -1.73 3.71 -12.29
N LEU A 168 -0.54 4.33 -12.22
CA LEU A 168 -0.38 5.64 -11.58
C LEU A 168 -1.38 6.68 -12.14
N ARG A 169 -1.64 6.65 -13.45
CA ARG A 169 -2.58 7.58 -14.08
C ARG A 169 -4.03 7.33 -13.63
N ASP A 170 -4.44 6.08 -13.47
CA ASP A 170 -5.77 5.73 -12.96
C ASP A 170 -5.94 6.19 -11.52
N PHE A 171 -4.93 5.98 -10.68
CA PHE A 171 -4.92 6.44 -9.30
C PHE A 171 -5.02 7.98 -9.20
N THR A 172 -4.24 8.70 -10.01
CA THR A 172 -4.30 10.17 -10.03
C THR A 172 -5.68 10.67 -10.44
N ARG A 173 -6.25 10.06 -11.49
CA ARG A 173 -7.61 10.39 -11.95
C ARG A 173 -8.69 10.07 -10.91
N LEU A 174 -8.49 8.99 -10.15
CA LEU A 174 -9.36 8.66 -9.02
C LEU A 174 -9.31 9.76 -7.96
N CYS A 175 -8.12 10.20 -7.55
CA CYS A 175 -7.96 11.28 -6.59
C CYS A 175 -8.67 12.57 -7.07
N GLU A 176 -8.50 12.94 -8.34
CA GLU A 176 -9.19 14.10 -8.93
C GLU A 176 -10.70 13.96 -8.86
N LYS A 177 -11.26 12.82 -9.28
CA LYS A 177 -12.72 12.56 -9.26
C LYS A 177 -13.31 12.56 -7.85
N GLN A 178 -12.56 12.10 -6.86
CA GLN A 178 -13.00 12.04 -5.47
C GLN A 178 -12.70 13.32 -4.68
N GLY A 179 -12.18 14.38 -5.33
CA GLY A 179 -11.82 15.62 -4.66
C GLY A 179 -10.72 15.45 -3.63
N LEU A 180 -9.78 14.53 -3.87
CA LEU A 180 -8.65 14.28 -3.00
C LEU A 180 -7.43 15.08 -3.44
N LYS A 181 -6.64 15.52 -2.47
CA LYS A 181 -5.38 16.20 -2.69
C LYS A 181 -4.25 15.17 -2.57
N VAL A 182 -3.38 15.13 -3.56
CA VAL A 182 -2.14 14.36 -3.49
C VAL A 182 -1.07 15.26 -2.85
N GLU A 183 -0.70 14.96 -1.62
CA GLU A 183 0.26 15.73 -0.84
C GLU A 183 1.69 15.47 -1.29
N LYS A 184 2.04 14.18 -1.41
CA LYS A 184 3.37 13.73 -1.84
C LYS A 184 3.30 12.42 -2.60
N MET A 185 4.27 12.20 -3.49
CA MET A 185 4.50 10.92 -4.15
C MET A 185 5.97 10.56 -4.15
N ALA A 186 6.27 9.27 -3.98
CA ALA A 186 7.57 8.67 -4.24
C ALA A 186 7.43 7.54 -5.26
N PHE A 187 8.47 7.37 -6.08
CA PHE A 187 8.51 6.37 -7.14
C PHE A 187 9.71 5.47 -6.90
N GLU A 188 9.46 4.17 -6.82
CA GLU A 188 10.51 3.18 -6.68
C GLU A 188 10.72 2.42 -7.98
N ASN A 189 11.99 2.25 -8.35
CA ASN A 189 12.44 1.69 -9.61
C ASN A 189 13.65 0.79 -9.35
N ASN A 190 13.57 -0.46 -9.77
CA ASN A 190 14.68 -1.42 -9.63
C ASN A 190 15.64 -1.40 -10.83
N GLY A 191 15.17 -0.96 -12.00
CA GLY A 191 15.95 -0.93 -13.24
C GLY A 191 16.48 0.45 -13.59
N SER A 192 17.68 0.52 -14.21
CA SER A 192 18.28 1.78 -14.68
C SER A 192 17.38 2.50 -15.69
N PHE A 193 16.77 1.77 -16.61
CA PHE A 193 15.86 2.33 -17.61
C PHE A 193 14.60 2.93 -16.97
N SER A 194 14.01 2.25 -15.98
CA SER A 194 12.88 2.76 -15.18
C SER A 194 13.26 4.06 -14.46
N LYS A 195 14.48 4.17 -13.92
CA LYS A 195 14.99 5.39 -13.28
C LYS A 195 15.12 6.56 -14.27
N ILE A 196 15.64 6.30 -15.46
CA ILE A 196 15.74 7.31 -16.54
C ILE A 196 14.34 7.82 -16.90
N LEU A 197 13.39 6.93 -17.20
CA LEU A 197 12.03 7.30 -17.56
C LEU A 197 11.36 8.15 -16.49
N THR A 198 11.52 7.78 -15.22
CA THR A 198 10.95 8.54 -14.09
C THR A 198 11.65 9.92 -13.97
N GLY A 199 12.96 9.97 -14.17
CA GLY A 199 13.76 11.20 -14.12
C GLY A 199 13.40 12.23 -15.19
N VAL A 200 13.05 11.79 -16.40
CA VAL A 200 12.59 12.67 -17.50
C VAL A 200 11.08 12.97 -17.43
N GLY A 201 10.41 12.64 -16.32
CA GLY A 201 9.00 12.96 -16.10
C GLY A 201 7.99 11.92 -16.59
N LEU A 202 8.42 10.85 -17.25
CA LEU A 202 7.56 9.75 -17.72
C LEU A 202 7.20 8.79 -16.58
N LYS A 203 6.73 9.34 -15.45
CA LYS A 203 6.51 8.64 -14.18
C LYS A 203 5.61 7.42 -14.32
N ASN A 204 4.51 7.52 -15.07
CA ASN A 204 3.59 6.39 -15.28
C ASN A 204 4.24 5.23 -16.08
N LEU A 205 5.24 5.52 -16.89
CA LEU A 205 5.96 4.52 -17.66
C LEU A 205 7.17 3.97 -16.87
N GLY A 206 7.85 4.83 -16.12
CA GLY A 206 9.06 4.48 -15.38
C GLY A 206 8.81 3.83 -14.03
N ALA A 207 7.86 4.32 -13.24
CA ALA A 207 7.63 3.81 -11.89
C ALA A 207 7.17 2.35 -11.90
N GLU A 208 7.84 1.50 -11.10
CA GLU A 208 7.43 0.11 -10.86
C GLU A 208 6.46 0.06 -9.69
N ARG A 209 6.73 0.88 -8.69
CA ARG A 209 5.96 1.01 -7.46
C ARG A 209 5.77 2.48 -7.10
N VAL A 210 4.63 2.79 -6.53
CA VAL A 210 4.30 4.16 -6.11
C VAL A 210 3.92 4.16 -4.65
N LEU A 211 4.42 5.15 -3.89
CA LEU A 211 3.83 5.60 -2.64
C LEU A 211 3.18 6.96 -2.92
N ALA A 212 1.90 7.08 -2.59
CA ALA A 212 1.18 8.34 -2.60
C ALA A 212 0.66 8.66 -1.20
N ILE A 213 0.83 9.90 -0.76
CA ILE A 213 0.20 10.43 0.47
C ILE A 213 -0.90 11.37 0.02
N ILE A 214 -2.11 11.11 0.46
CA ILE A 214 -3.32 11.86 0.09
C ILE A 214 -4.06 12.37 1.31
N SER A 215 -4.89 13.40 1.11
CA SER A 215 -5.83 13.95 2.08
C SER A 215 -7.12 14.38 1.40
N LYS A 216 -8.16 14.74 2.17
CA LYS A 216 -9.29 15.49 1.63
C LYS A 216 -8.81 16.87 1.18
N LYS A 217 -9.38 17.42 0.09
CA LYS A 217 -9.21 18.84 -0.20
C LYS A 217 -9.94 19.63 0.88
N GLU A 218 -9.24 20.59 1.46
CA GLU A 218 -9.90 21.62 2.28
C GLU A 218 -10.85 22.42 1.35
N SER A 219 -12.11 22.46 1.72
CA SER A 219 -13.15 23.25 1.03
C SER A 219 -12.97 24.73 1.28
#